data_8545ac8949514e554f5d16340c18d79e
#
_entry.id   8545ac8949514e554f5d16340c18d79e
#
_cell.length_a   1.000
_cell.length_b   1.000
_cell.length_c   1.000
_cell.angle_alpha   90.00
_cell.angle_beta   90.00
_cell.angle_gamma   90.00
#
_symmetry.space_group_name_H-M   'P 1'
#
loop_
_entity.id
_entity.type
_entity.pdbx_description
1 polymer ?
#
loop_
_entity_poly.entity_id
_entity_poly.type
_entity_poly.pdbx_seq_one_letter_code
_entity_poly.pdbx_strand_id
1 'polypeptide(L)'
;YYANERIGSSGEAYDIKCQVDQKCMAESGAIIDSAFKSIIEDKETEIVIIPGDLTKNGELESHKSFIKELYKLKESGKKIFVITAGHDYGNSFAFKNDERIEAEGTPFEILTELYKAFGYGEAIAFDEATHSYVAEITDGVRMLGICCDSLNQPKGAMDERHLAWAK
;
A
#
# COMPACT_ATOMS: atom_id res chain seq x y z
N TYR A 1 0.35 -5.58 4.52
CA TYR A 1 0.16 -6.35 3.29
C TYR A 1 -1.28 -6.84 3.19
N TYR A 2 -1.98 -6.44 2.15
CA TYR A 2 -3.33 -6.94 1.87
C TYR A 2 -3.27 -8.00 0.77
N ALA A 3 -3.85 -9.16 1.00
CA ALA A 3 -4.01 -10.22 0.02
C ALA A 3 -5.49 -10.45 -0.27
N ASN A 4 -5.89 -10.36 -1.55
CA ASN A 4 -7.27 -10.57 -1.94
C ASN A 4 -7.54 -12.08 -2.12
N GLU A 5 -8.52 -12.61 -1.42
CA GLU A 5 -8.93 -14.02 -1.50
C GLU A 5 -9.38 -14.45 -2.91
N ARG A 6 -9.86 -13.51 -3.73
CA ARG A 6 -10.39 -13.79 -5.08
C ARG A 6 -9.32 -14.14 -6.12
N ILE A 7 -8.05 -13.81 -5.84
CA ILE A 7 -6.94 -14.09 -6.78
C ILE A 7 -6.29 -15.46 -6.57
N GLY A 8 -7.04 -16.44 -6.07
CA GLY A 8 -6.57 -17.81 -5.95
C GLY A 8 -5.51 -17.98 -4.86
N SER A 9 -5.94 -17.88 -3.63
CA SER A 9 -5.12 -18.12 -2.44
C SER A 9 -5.57 -19.43 -1.81
N SER A 10 -5.26 -20.55 -2.43
CA SER A 10 -5.69 -21.88 -1.98
C SER A 10 -4.70 -22.97 -2.40
N GLY A 11 -4.80 -24.11 -1.73
CA GLY A 11 -4.01 -25.30 -1.99
C GLY A 11 -2.76 -25.42 -1.12
N GLU A 12 -2.11 -26.58 -1.16
CA GLU A 12 -0.95 -26.90 -0.32
C GLU A 12 0.21 -25.91 -0.50
N ALA A 13 0.46 -25.46 -1.74
CA ALA A 13 1.50 -24.46 -2.00
C ALA A 13 1.22 -23.11 -1.33
N TYR A 14 -0.03 -22.70 -1.23
CA TYR A 14 -0.44 -21.51 -0.49
C TYR A 14 -0.26 -21.70 1.01
N ASP A 15 -0.67 -22.83 1.54
CA ASP A 15 -0.57 -23.16 2.97
C ASP A 15 0.90 -23.20 3.41
N ILE A 16 1.78 -23.82 2.62
CA ILE A 16 3.23 -23.79 2.84
C ILE A 16 3.75 -22.34 2.82
N LYS A 17 3.32 -21.54 1.86
CA LYS A 17 3.73 -20.14 1.78
C LYS A 17 3.30 -19.35 3.01
N CYS A 18 2.08 -19.53 3.50
CA CYS A 18 1.59 -18.89 4.72
C CYS A 18 2.39 -19.28 5.97
N GLN A 19 2.86 -20.52 6.04
CA GLN A 19 3.65 -20.99 7.18
C GLN A 19 5.07 -20.40 7.23
N VAL A 20 5.67 -20.12 6.07
CA VAL A 20 7.06 -19.61 5.98
C VAL A 20 7.15 -18.11 5.76
N ASP A 21 6.06 -17.46 5.39
CA ASP A 21 6.01 -16.02 5.14
C ASP A 21 5.57 -15.28 6.42
N GLN A 22 6.22 -14.17 6.72
CA GLN A 22 5.92 -13.35 7.90
C GLN A 22 4.73 -12.40 7.70
N LYS A 23 4.04 -12.46 6.56
CA LYS A 23 3.02 -11.47 6.18
C LYS A 23 1.61 -11.71 6.73
N CYS A 24 1.36 -12.82 7.42
CA CYS A 24 0.01 -13.21 7.87
C CYS A 24 -1.03 -13.11 6.74
N MET A 25 -0.71 -13.68 5.58
CA MET A 25 -1.49 -13.47 4.34
C MET A 25 -2.93 -13.94 4.46
N ALA A 26 -3.15 -15.10 5.09
CA ALA A 26 -4.47 -15.68 5.27
C ALA A 26 -5.39 -14.80 6.16
N GLU A 27 -4.80 -14.14 7.14
CA GLU A 27 -5.50 -13.31 8.12
C GLU A 27 -5.54 -11.82 7.73
N SER A 28 -4.87 -11.42 6.64
CA SER A 28 -4.66 -10.02 6.30
C SER A 28 -5.95 -9.22 6.19
N GLY A 29 -7.00 -9.78 5.61
CA GLY A 29 -8.32 -9.16 5.53
C GLY A 29 -8.92 -8.90 6.92
N ALA A 30 -8.95 -9.93 7.77
CA ALA A 30 -9.50 -9.82 9.12
C ALA A 30 -8.71 -8.84 10.01
N ILE A 31 -7.38 -8.80 9.83
CA ILE A 31 -6.50 -7.85 10.53
C ILE A 31 -6.84 -6.43 10.11
N ILE A 32 -6.96 -6.15 8.81
CA ILE A 32 -7.31 -4.82 8.30
C ILE A 32 -8.71 -4.40 8.76
N ASP A 33 -9.70 -5.28 8.66
CA ASP A 33 -11.07 -5.00 9.12
C ASP A 33 -11.09 -4.62 10.61
N SER A 34 -10.37 -5.37 11.45
CA SER A 34 -10.29 -5.09 12.88
C SER A 34 -9.57 -3.78 13.18
N ALA A 35 -8.43 -3.54 12.51
CA ALA A 35 -7.65 -2.32 12.69
C ALA A 35 -8.45 -1.08 12.26
N PHE A 36 -9.08 -1.14 11.08
CA PHE A 36 -9.85 -0.01 10.55
C PHE A 36 -11.11 0.27 11.38
N LYS A 37 -11.77 -0.78 11.88
CA LYS A 37 -12.88 -0.61 12.84
C LYS A 37 -12.43 0.15 14.08
N SER A 38 -11.29 -0.23 14.67
CA SER A 38 -10.74 0.45 15.85
C SER A 38 -10.42 1.92 15.55
N ILE A 39 -9.84 2.22 14.38
CA ILE A 39 -9.54 3.59 13.96
C ILE A 39 -10.83 4.41 13.72
N ILE A 40 -11.86 3.82 13.15
CA ILE A 40 -13.17 4.48 12.93
C ILE A 40 -13.85 4.82 14.26
N GLU A 41 -13.75 3.92 15.23
CA GLU A 41 -14.34 4.09 16.58
C GLU A 41 -13.57 5.11 17.41
N ASP A 42 -12.27 5.28 17.18
CA ASP A 42 -11.45 6.28 17.86
C ASP A 42 -11.81 7.70 17.37
N LYS A 43 -12.26 8.55 18.28
CA LYS A 43 -12.69 9.93 18.00
C LYS A 43 -11.56 10.96 18.08
N GLU A 44 -10.41 10.57 18.59
CA GLU A 44 -9.26 11.45 18.73
C GLU A 44 -8.33 11.38 17.50
N THR A 45 -8.26 10.23 16.84
CA THR A 45 -7.47 10.05 15.61
C THR A 45 -8.17 10.74 14.44
N GLU A 46 -7.55 11.76 13.85
CA GLU A 46 -8.04 12.46 12.67
C GLU A 46 -7.26 12.06 11.40
N ILE A 47 -5.99 11.67 11.55
CA ILE A 47 -5.07 11.41 10.44
C ILE A 47 -4.56 9.98 10.53
N VAL A 48 -4.58 9.29 9.39
CA VAL A 48 -4.06 7.92 9.23
C VAL A 48 -2.95 7.93 8.19
N ILE A 49 -1.76 7.52 8.56
CA ILE A 49 -0.60 7.42 7.65
C ILE A 49 -0.27 5.94 7.46
N ILE A 50 -0.16 5.52 6.20
CA ILE A 50 0.13 4.13 5.82
C ILE A 50 1.42 4.11 4.98
N PRO A 51 2.55 3.71 5.55
CA PRO A 51 3.88 3.91 4.97
C PRO A 51 4.31 2.80 4.02
N GLY A 52 3.48 2.40 3.08
CA GLY A 52 3.84 1.46 2.01
C GLY A 52 3.58 -0.01 2.30
N ASP A 53 3.96 -0.86 1.34
CA ASP A 53 3.69 -2.29 1.34
C ASP A 53 2.19 -2.59 1.55
N LEU A 54 1.36 -1.89 0.79
CA LEU A 54 -0.11 -1.91 0.90
C LEU A 54 -0.68 -3.26 0.49
N THR A 55 0.00 -3.96 -0.42
CA THR A 55 -0.40 -5.26 -0.96
C THR A 55 0.65 -6.34 -0.74
N LYS A 56 0.29 -7.58 -1.00
CA LYS A 56 1.19 -8.72 -0.89
C LYS A 56 2.34 -8.64 -1.90
N ASN A 57 2.02 -8.45 -3.19
CA ASN A 57 2.97 -8.35 -4.31
C ASN A 57 2.43 -7.53 -5.49
N GLY A 58 1.70 -6.45 -5.24
CA GLY A 58 1.23 -5.55 -6.28
C GLY A 58 0.11 -6.11 -7.16
N GLU A 59 -0.66 -7.08 -6.68
CA GLU A 59 -1.80 -7.58 -7.43
C GLU A 59 -2.88 -6.50 -7.54
N LEU A 60 -3.35 -6.23 -8.76
CA LEU A 60 -4.34 -5.19 -9.01
C LEU A 60 -5.64 -5.39 -8.22
N GLU A 61 -6.09 -6.63 -8.06
CA GLU A 61 -7.27 -6.94 -7.26
C GLU A 61 -7.05 -6.70 -5.75
N SER A 62 -5.82 -6.93 -5.25
CA SER A 62 -5.48 -6.59 -3.86
C SER A 62 -5.55 -5.07 -3.65
N HIS A 63 -5.01 -4.27 -4.55
CA HIS A 63 -5.15 -2.80 -4.51
C HIS A 63 -6.61 -2.36 -4.53
N LYS A 64 -7.40 -2.85 -5.49
CA LYS A 64 -8.84 -2.51 -5.60
C LYS A 64 -9.61 -2.82 -4.32
N SER A 65 -9.29 -3.94 -3.68
CA SER A 65 -9.94 -4.34 -2.42
C SER A 65 -9.49 -3.47 -1.25
N PHE A 66 -8.18 -3.23 -1.14
CA PHE A 66 -7.64 -2.37 -0.10
C PHE A 66 -8.16 -0.92 -0.20
N ILE A 67 -8.25 -0.38 -1.41
CA ILE A 67 -8.84 0.94 -1.67
C ILE A 67 -10.29 1.03 -1.14
N LYS A 68 -11.09 -0.03 -1.28
CA LYS A 68 -12.45 -0.04 -0.71
C LYS A 68 -12.45 0.07 0.82
N GLU A 69 -11.48 -0.57 1.47
CA GLU A 69 -11.32 -0.43 2.92
C GLU A 69 -10.87 0.99 3.30
N LEU A 70 -9.94 1.59 2.55
CA LEU A 70 -9.53 2.98 2.76
C LEU A 70 -10.71 3.97 2.63
N TYR A 71 -11.65 3.73 1.71
CA TYR A 71 -12.84 4.56 1.59
C TYR A 71 -13.71 4.50 2.85
N LYS A 72 -13.83 3.36 3.53
CA LYS A 72 -14.55 3.27 4.81
C LYS A 72 -13.94 4.20 5.87
N LEU A 73 -12.60 4.27 5.96
CA LEU A 73 -11.91 5.23 6.83
C LEU A 73 -12.20 6.67 6.41
N LYS A 74 -12.11 6.97 5.12
CA LYS A 74 -12.36 8.32 4.60
C LYS A 74 -13.80 8.78 4.85
N GLU A 75 -14.78 7.90 4.66
CA GLU A 75 -16.20 8.16 4.92
C GLU A 75 -16.49 8.38 6.42
N SER A 76 -15.64 7.83 7.31
CA SER A 76 -15.73 8.10 8.76
C SER A 76 -15.13 9.45 9.16
N GLY A 77 -14.64 10.23 8.20
CA GLY A 77 -14.07 11.56 8.42
C GLY A 77 -12.55 11.59 8.64
N LYS A 78 -11.86 10.45 8.52
CA LYS A 78 -10.40 10.40 8.65
C LYS A 78 -9.71 10.93 7.39
N LYS A 79 -8.64 11.68 7.55
CA LYS A 79 -7.69 12.01 6.48
C LYS A 79 -6.69 10.88 6.33
N ILE A 80 -6.42 10.43 5.10
CA ILE A 80 -5.59 9.26 4.86
C ILE A 80 -4.46 9.63 3.90
N PHE A 81 -3.24 9.30 4.30
CA PHE A 81 -2.05 9.50 3.50
C PHE A 81 -1.31 8.16 3.34
N VAL A 82 -1.19 7.70 2.10
CA VAL A 82 -0.44 6.48 1.78
C VAL A 82 0.86 6.82 1.07
N ILE A 83 1.87 5.98 1.26
CA ILE A 83 3.05 5.90 0.40
C ILE A 83 3.03 4.51 -0.23
N THR A 84 3.44 4.39 -1.48
CA THR A 84 3.65 3.08 -2.12
C THR A 84 5.08 2.60 -1.89
N ALA A 85 5.29 1.28 -1.90
CA ALA A 85 6.59 0.64 -1.67
C ALA A 85 6.79 -0.57 -2.58
N GLY A 86 7.88 -1.31 -2.41
CA GLY A 86 8.31 -2.35 -3.34
C GLY A 86 7.36 -3.54 -3.50
N HIS A 87 6.46 -3.77 -2.55
CA HIS A 87 5.43 -4.80 -2.65
C HIS A 87 4.14 -4.32 -3.34
N ASP A 88 4.09 -3.08 -3.80
CA ASP A 88 2.89 -2.50 -4.41
C ASP A 88 2.91 -2.54 -5.94
N TYR A 89 3.97 -3.07 -6.55
CA TYR A 89 4.11 -3.22 -8.00
C TYR A 89 5.01 -4.41 -8.36
N GLY A 90 5.02 -4.80 -9.64
CA GLY A 90 5.96 -5.77 -10.18
C GLY A 90 5.40 -7.19 -10.28
N ASN A 91 6.14 -8.17 -9.79
CA ASN A 91 5.89 -9.60 -10.03
C ASN A 91 4.70 -10.14 -9.21
N SER A 92 3.51 -9.84 -9.66
CA SER A 92 2.27 -10.30 -9.03
C SER A 92 2.04 -11.79 -9.27
N PHE A 93 1.65 -12.50 -8.24
CA PHE A 93 1.32 -13.91 -8.33
C PHE A 93 0.25 -14.32 -7.33
N ALA A 94 -0.40 -15.43 -7.62
CA ALA A 94 -1.38 -16.07 -6.78
C ALA A 94 -1.09 -17.57 -6.66
N PHE A 95 -1.86 -18.29 -5.85
CA PHE A 95 -1.78 -19.74 -5.74
C PHE A 95 -3.15 -20.34 -6.03
N LYS A 96 -3.16 -21.38 -6.86
CA LYS A 96 -4.38 -22.09 -7.21
C LYS A 96 -4.05 -23.56 -7.53
N ASN A 97 -4.79 -24.51 -6.96
CA ASN A 97 -4.61 -25.93 -7.20
C ASN A 97 -3.15 -26.39 -7.06
N ASP A 98 -2.50 -25.98 -5.96
CA ASP A 98 -1.10 -26.29 -5.61
C ASP A 98 -0.03 -25.68 -6.54
N GLU A 99 -0.42 -24.81 -7.44
CA GLU A 99 0.50 -24.12 -8.35
C GLU A 99 0.57 -22.62 -8.06
N ARG A 100 1.77 -22.05 -8.27
CA ARG A 100 1.94 -20.61 -8.36
C ARG A 100 1.57 -20.16 -9.76
N ILE A 101 0.59 -19.29 -9.87
CA ILE A 101 0.11 -18.72 -11.12
C ILE A 101 0.45 -17.23 -11.21
N GLU A 102 0.53 -16.71 -12.43
CA GLU A 102 0.60 -15.26 -12.63
C GLU A 102 -0.72 -14.60 -12.23
N ALA A 103 -0.62 -13.40 -11.65
CA ALA A 103 -1.77 -12.54 -11.38
C ALA A 103 -1.57 -11.20 -12.09
N GLU A 104 -2.65 -10.50 -12.39
CA GLU A 104 -2.58 -9.16 -12.97
C GLU A 104 -1.87 -8.22 -12.00
N GLY A 105 -0.70 -7.75 -12.40
CA GLY A 105 0.12 -6.82 -11.63
C GLY A 105 -0.28 -5.37 -11.84
N THR A 106 0.14 -4.53 -10.92
CA THR A 106 -0.07 -3.09 -10.98
C THR A 106 1.21 -2.43 -11.48
N PRO A 107 1.18 -1.74 -12.63
CA PRO A 107 2.30 -0.93 -13.07
C PRO A 107 2.61 0.19 -12.08
N PHE A 108 3.91 0.50 -11.90
CA PHE A 108 4.34 1.56 -10.99
C PHE A 108 3.66 2.89 -11.29
N GLU A 109 3.54 3.23 -12.57
CA GLU A 109 3.06 4.51 -13.08
C GLU A 109 1.60 4.80 -12.72
N ILE A 110 0.77 3.78 -12.50
CA ILE A 110 -0.65 3.98 -12.17
C ILE A 110 -0.92 4.03 -10.66
N LEU A 111 0.06 3.72 -9.82
CA LEU A 111 -0.14 3.68 -8.37
C LEU A 111 -0.61 5.01 -7.79
N THR A 112 -0.02 6.11 -8.24
CA THR A 112 -0.39 7.46 -7.77
C THR A 112 -1.81 7.84 -8.14
N GLU A 113 -2.30 7.41 -9.31
CA GLU A 113 -3.69 7.62 -9.69
C GLU A 113 -4.65 6.73 -8.89
N LEU A 114 -4.27 5.46 -8.65
CA LEU A 114 -5.06 4.54 -7.80
C LEU A 114 -5.27 5.10 -6.39
N TYR A 115 -4.22 5.67 -5.81
CA TYR A 115 -4.23 6.23 -4.45
C TYR A 115 -4.39 7.74 -4.39
N LYS A 116 -4.81 8.37 -5.47
CA LYS A 116 -5.01 9.81 -5.57
C LYS A 116 -5.88 10.39 -4.45
N ALA A 117 -6.94 9.67 -4.08
CA ALA A 117 -7.86 10.08 -3.01
C ALA A 117 -7.26 9.96 -1.59
N PHE A 118 -6.04 9.43 -1.46
CA PHE A 118 -5.42 9.07 -0.19
C PHE A 118 -4.00 9.66 -0.06
N GLY A 119 -3.88 10.95 -0.33
CA GLY A 119 -2.67 11.74 -0.17
C GLY A 119 -2.04 12.22 -1.47
N TYR A 120 -1.90 11.37 -2.50
CA TYR A 120 -1.26 11.78 -3.76
C TYR A 120 -1.96 12.95 -4.46
N GLY A 121 -3.29 13.02 -4.39
CA GLY A 121 -4.06 14.15 -4.95
C GLY A 121 -3.94 15.46 -4.15
N GLU A 122 -3.41 15.40 -2.94
CA GLU A 122 -3.19 16.54 -2.05
C GLU A 122 -1.71 16.97 -2.01
N ALA A 123 -0.87 16.37 -2.88
CA ALA A 123 0.55 16.65 -2.92
C ALA A 123 0.83 18.10 -3.31
N ILE A 124 1.59 18.82 -2.49
CA ILE A 124 2.08 20.17 -2.77
C ILE A 124 3.47 20.17 -3.43
N ALA A 125 4.19 19.04 -3.33
CA ALA A 125 5.39 18.70 -4.10
C ALA A 125 5.37 17.20 -4.38
N PHE A 126 5.83 16.80 -5.57
CA PHE A 126 5.79 15.41 -6.02
C PHE A 126 7.03 15.05 -6.86
N ASP A 127 7.64 13.91 -6.61
CA ASP A 127 8.71 13.33 -7.41
C ASP A 127 8.16 12.16 -8.25
N GLU A 128 7.97 12.39 -9.54
CA GLU A 128 7.43 11.40 -10.49
C GLU A 128 8.27 10.11 -10.57
N ALA A 129 9.56 10.20 -10.29
CA ALA A 129 10.45 9.06 -10.47
C ALA A 129 10.48 8.13 -9.26
N THR A 130 10.14 8.61 -8.07
CA THR A 130 10.10 7.78 -6.85
C THR A 130 8.70 7.67 -6.26
N HIS A 131 7.74 8.50 -6.71
CA HIS A 131 6.44 8.70 -6.08
C HIS A 131 6.53 9.25 -4.65
N SER A 132 7.65 9.87 -4.29
CA SER A 132 7.75 10.64 -3.05
C SER A 132 6.94 11.91 -3.15
N TYR A 133 6.33 12.35 -2.07
CA TYR A 133 5.54 13.57 -2.09
C TYR A 133 5.52 14.30 -0.75
N VAL A 134 5.14 15.58 -0.79
CA VAL A 134 4.86 16.40 0.38
C VAL A 134 3.38 16.73 0.39
N ALA A 135 2.72 16.61 1.53
CA ALA A 135 1.35 17.05 1.72
C ALA A 135 1.19 17.81 3.03
N GLU A 136 0.28 18.77 3.09
CA GLU A 136 -0.12 19.39 4.35
C GLU A 136 -1.18 18.51 5.02
N ILE A 137 -0.79 17.84 6.10
CA ILE A 137 -1.67 16.88 6.79
C ILE A 137 -2.64 17.54 7.76
N THR A 138 -2.23 18.66 8.36
CA THR A 138 -3.06 19.56 9.13
C THR A 138 -2.47 20.98 9.04
N ASP A 139 -3.18 21.98 9.51
CA ASP A 139 -2.79 23.39 9.41
C ASP A 139 -1.36 23.63 9.94
N GLY A 140 -0.48 24.09 9.08
CA GLY A 140 0.93 24.35 9.36
C GLY A 140 1.82 23.11 9.55
N VAL A 141 1.31 21.88 9.37
CA VAL A 141 2.10 20.65 9.51
C VAL A 141 2.17 19.91 8.18
N ARG A 142 3.38 19.72 7.67
CA ARG A 142 3.64 19.00 6.41
C ARG A 142 4.22 17.64 6.69
N MET A 143 3.73 16.64 5.96
CA MET A 143 4.30 15.31 5.88
C MET A 143 5.19 15.23 4.63
N LEU A 144 6.41 14.74 4.81
CA LEU A 144 7.29 14.33 3.73
C LEU A 144 7.23 12.81 3.64
N GLY A 145 6.57 12.30 2.60
CA GLY A 145 6.51 10.87 2.29
C GLY A 145 7.58 10.48 1.28
N ILE A 146 8.55 9.67 1.71
CA ILE A 146 9.66 9.24 0.84
C ILE A 146 9.46 7.76 0.48
N CYS A 147 9.33 7.48 -0.81
CA CYS A 147 9.34 6.12 -1.34
C CYS A 147 10.79 5.70 -1.63
N CYS A 148 11.35 4.84 -0.77
CA CYS A 148 12.71 4.33 -0.93
C CYS A 148 12.80 3.12 -1.87
N ASP A 149 11.68 2.61 -2.36
CA ASP A 149 11.56 1.40 -3.21
C ASP A 149 11.14 1.75 -4.64
N SER A 150 11.81 2.70 -5.28
CA SER A 150 11.56 3.02 -6.68
C SER A 150 12.11 1.95 -7.62
N LEU A 151 11.58 1.88 -8.87
CA LEU A 151 11.93 0.87 -9.89
C LEU A 151 13.43 0.69 -10.14
N ASN A 152 14.22 1.73 -9.97
CA ASN A 152 15.65 1.74 -10.31
C ASN A 152 16.55 1.77 -9.08
N GLN A 153 16.02 1.55 -7.88
CA GLN A 153 16.78 1.62 -6.63
C GLN A 153 16.73 0.29 -5.88
N PRO A 154 17.80 -0.07 -5.17
CA PRO A 154 17.75 -1.17 -4.21
C PRO A 154 16.64 -0.91 -3.18
N LYS A 155 15.88 -1.95 -2.84
CA LYS A 155 14.79 -1.85 -1.87
C LYS A 155 15.27 -1.27 -0.55
N GLY A 156 14.53 -0.29 -0.04
CA GLY A 156 14.84 0.39 1.22
C GLY A 156 16.06 1.31 1.18
N ALA A 157 16.56 1.69 0.00
CA ALA A 157 17.72 2.55 -0.13
C ALA A 157 17.33 3.98 -0.51
N MET A 158 17.90 4.95 0.19
CA MET A 158 17.90 6.36 -0.19
C MET A 158 19.22 6.72 -0.86
N ASP A 159 19.14 7.36 -2.00
CA ASP A 159 20.31 7.88 -2.73
C ASP A 159 20.40 9.42 -2.64
N GLU A 160 21.43 9.99 -3.26
CA GLU A 160 21.66 11.43 -3.28
C GLU A 160 20.50 12.20 -3.94
N ARG A 161 19.76 11.57 -4.84
CA ARG A 161 18.60 12.16 -5.51
C ARG A 161 17.41 12.32 -4.55
N HIS A 162 17.11 11.29 -3.75
CA HIS A 162 16.09 11.39 -2.70
C HIS A 162 16.43 12.51 -1.71
N LEU A 163 17.71 12.58 -1.30
CA LEU A 163 18.18 13.62 -0.38
C LEU A 163 18.15 15.02 -0.99
N ALA A 164 18.45 15.14 -2.28
CA ALA A 164 18.38 16.43 -3.00
C ALA A 164 16.94 16.90 -3.17
N TRP A 165 16.02 16.00 -3.47
CA TRP A 165 14.60 16.32 -3.60
C TRP A 165 13.95 16.69 -2.26
N ALA A 166 14.35 16.04 -1.18
CA ALA A 166 13.79 16.26 0.16
C ALA A 166 14.26 17.56 0.85
N LYS A 167 15.27 18.26 0.27
CA LYS A 167 15.79 19.57 0.77
C LYS A 167 15.00 20.74 0.22
#